data_96258113df07a342220049ee354beff6
#
_entry.id   96258113df07a342220049ee354beff6
#
_cell.length_a   1.000
_cell.length_b   1.000
_cell.length_c   1.000
_cell.angle_alpha   90.00
_cell.angle_beta   90.00
_cell.angle_gamma   90.00
#
_symmetry.space_group_name_H-M   'P 1'
#
loop_
_entity.id
_entity.type
_entity.pdbx_description
1 polymer ?
#
loop_
_entity_poly.entity_id
_entity_poly.type
_entity_poly.pdbx_seq_one_letter_code
_entity_poly.pdbx_strand_id
1 'polypeptide(L)'
;MEDKLIKEIKRDVAYIWINRPDKKNALDFDVWFGIPNLIEEVVEKEEAKCVLLLGKGDSFSAGIDLTALMQDFNLNENLSSTANDRRQTMKLIGDLQNAFTRIANAPIPTIALAHGFCIGGATSMISACDIRLSTRDAVFSIGETKLGLVADVGILQRMPKIVSKGDVRELAFTGKKFDGQYAEKIRFVNTIYDNVDALHKAGQVLAEEIASNSKHIVQGTKEILDKGEDLTTEQALDFVRLWNTSYLISDDLKEGVIAFMEKRDPDFK
;
A
#
# COMPACT_ATOMS: atom_id res chain seq x y z
N MET A 1 21.40 11.60 12.61
CA MET A 1 19.93 11.45 12.68
C MET A 1 19.63 10.09 12.11
N GLU A 2 18.89 9.26 12.81
CA GLU A 2 18.44 7.98 12.24
C GLU A 2 17.55 8.26 11.02
N ASP A 3 17.68 7.45 9.98
CA ASP A 3 16.88 7.61 8.76
C ASP A 3 15.40 7.35 9.07
N LYS A 4 14.52 8.26 8.67
CA LYS A 4 13.05 8.16 8.86
C LYS A 4 12.44 6.96 8.12
N LEU A 5 13.12 6.49 7.09
CA LEU A 5 12.78 5.30 6.30
C LEU A 5 14.01 4.40 6.23
N ILE A 6 13.81 3.10 6.36
CA ILE A 6 14.86 2.10 6.22
C ILE A 6 14.45 1.13 5.12
N LYS A 7 15.35 0.94 4.12
CA LYS A 7 15.20 -0.07 3.06
C LYS A 7 16.15 -1.23 3.32
N GLU A 8 15.66 -2.45 3.32
CA GLU A 8 16.45 -3.68 3.39
C GLU A 8 15.98 -4.61 2.27
N ILE A 9 16.92 -5.27 1.58
CA ILE A 9 16.61 -6.30 0.57
C ILE A 9 17.04 -7.66 1.08
N LYS A 10 16.11 -8.62 1.09
CA LYS A 10 16.36 -10.00 1.52
C LYS A 10 15.54 -10.95 0.65
N ARG A 11 16.20 -11.93 0.01
CA ARG A 11 15.52 -12.98 -0.79
C ARG A 11 14.51 -12.42 -1.80
N ASP A 12 14.95 -11.45 -2.61
CA ASP A 12 14.12 -10.78 -3.61
C ASP A 12 12.89 -10.06 -3.05
N VAL A 13 12.89 -9.75 -1.75
CA VAL A 13 11.85 -8.96 -1.06
C VAL A 13 12.46 -7.67 -0.54
N ALA A 14 11.82 -6.54 -0.85
CA ALA A 14 12.18 -5.24 -0.30
C ALA A 14 11.35 -4.96 0.97
N TYR A 15 12.03 -4.75 2.08
CA TYR A 15 11.43 -4.32 3.34
C TYR A 15 11.59 -2.81 3.47
N ILE A 16 10.50 -2.07 3.44
CA ILE A 16 10.49 -0.61 3.64
C ILE A 16 9.85 -0.33 4.99
N TRP A 17 10.66 0.14 5.92
CA TRP A 17 10.25 0.46 7.27
C TRP A 17 10.02 1.96 7.44
N ILE A 18 8.89 2.33 8.03
CA ILE A 18 8.72 3.65 8.62
C ILE A 18 9.42 3.63 9.98
N ASN A 19 10.39 4.52 10.18
CA ASN A 19 11.27 4.51 11.34
C ASN A 19 11.23 5.84 12.12
N ARG A 20 10.07 6.11 12.70
CA ARG A 20 9.82 7.24 13.63
C ARG A 20 9.01 6.75 14.84
N PRO A 21 9.48 5.70 15.56
CA PRO A 21 8.69 5.08 16.63
C PRO A 21 8.35 6.04 17.77
N ASP A 22 9.21 7.01 18.08
CA ASP A 22 9.01 8.09 19.04
C ASP A 22 7.80 8.98 18.70
N LYS A 23 7.43 9.09 17.43
CA LYS A 23 6.24 9.78 16.89
C LYS A 23 5.17 8.83 16.38
N LYS A 24 5.18 7.56 16.81
CA LYS A 24 4.26 6.52 16.33
C LYS A 24 4.22 6.46 14.79
N ASN A 25 5.37 6.63 14.17
CA ASN A 25 5.54 6.61 12.71
C ASN A 25 4.64 7.60 11.97
N ALA A 26 4.37 8.78 12.56
CA ALA A 26 3.62 9.84 11.89
C ALA A 26 4.31 10.24 10.57
N LEU A 27 3.48 10.42 9.52
CA LEU A 27 3.91 10.70 8.15
C LEU A 27 4.12 12.21 7.98
N ASP A 28 5.37 12.67 8.09
CA ASP A 28 5.75 13.95 7.52
C ASP A 28 5.98 13.82 6.01
N PHE A 29 6.23 14.92 5.31
CA PHE A 29 6.36 14.87 3.85
C PHE A 29 7.57 14.07 3.36
N ASP A 30 8.66 14.00 4.16
CA ASP A 30 9.81 13.16 3.79
C ASP A 30 9.41 11.67 3.78
N VAL A 31 8.63 11.22 4.76
CA VAL A 31 8.11 9.85 4.81
C VAL A 31 7.04 9.63 3.76
N TRP A 32 6.10 10.60 3.61
CA TRP A 32 4.98 10.50 2.68
C TRP A 32 5.43 10.29 1.24
N PHE A 33 6.38 11.11 0.78
CA PHE A 33 6.93 11.02 -0.58
C PHE A 33 8.09 10.01 -0.68
N GLY A 34 8.79 9.76 0.41
CA GLY A 34 9.92 8.85 0.46
C GLY A 34 9.53 7.39 0.23
N ILE A 35 8.36 6.95 0.73
CA ILE A 35 7.90 5.56 0.52
C ILE A 35 7.74 5.21 -0.96
N PRO A 36 6.95 5.93 -1.76
CA PRO A 36 6.85 5.63 -3.20
C PRO A 36 8.18 5.81 -3.94
N ASN A 37 9.03 6.78 -3.54
CA ASN A 37 10.36 6.93 -4.14
C ASN A 37 11.23 5.68 -3.93
N LEU A 38 11.21 5.09 -2.71
CA LEU A 38 11.95 3.86 -2.43
C LEU A 38 11.38 2.66 -3.20
N ILE A 39 10.06 2.57 -3.38
CA ILE A 39 9.45 1.51 -4.19
C ILE A 39 9.89 1.63 -5.65
N GLU A 40 9.86 2.83 -6.22
CA GLU A 40 10.34 3.07 -7.59
C GLU A 40 11.83 2.77 -7.73
N GLU A 41 12.65 3.16 -6.76
CA GLU A 41 14.08 2.82 -6.74
C GLU A 41 14.32 1.30 -6.76
N VAL A 42 13.55 0.54 -5.96
CA VAL A 42 13.61 -0.93 -5.94
C VAL A 42 13.24 -1.51 -7.31
N VAL A 43 12.23 -0.96 -7.96
CA VAL A 43 11.79 -1.39 -9.31
C VAL A 43 12.85 -1.04 -10.36
N GLU A 44 13.34 0.19 -10.39
CA GLU A 44 14.31 0.69 -11.37
C GLU A 44 15.65 -0.07 -11.29
N LYS A 45 16.09 -0.40 -10.07
CA LYS A 45 17.32 -1.16 -9.84
C LYS A 45 17.14 -2.68 -9.87
N GLU A 46 15.91 -3.15 -10.10
CA GLU A 46 15.55 -4.57 -10.10
C GLU A 46 15.94 -5.33 -8.82
N GLU A 47 15.94 -4.61 -7.65
CA GLU A 47 16.44 -5.15 -6.38
C GLU A 47 15.53 -6.19 -5.75
N ALA A 48 14.22 -6.20 -6.09
CA ALA A 48 13.25 -7.13 -5.52
C ALA A 48 12.07 -7.42 -6.45
N LYS A 49 11.34 -8.49 -6.13
CA LYS A 49 10.13 -8.95 -6.82
C LYS A 49 8.85 -8.64 -6.04
N CYS A 50 8.96 -8.26 -4.75
CA CYS A 50 7.84 -7.90 -3.88
C CYS A 50 8.28 -6.89 -2.83
N VAL A 51 7.36 -6.05 -2.36
CA VAL A 51 7.60 -5.03 -1.32
C VAL A 51 6.76 -5.31 -0.08
N LEU A 52 7.39 -5.27 1.09
CA LEU A 52 6.75 -5.20 2.39
C LEU A 52 6.83 -3.78 2.94
N LEU A 53 5.70 -3.19 3.34
CA LEU A 53 5.62 -1.93 4.07
C LEU A 53 5.36 -2.22 5.55
N LEU A 54 6.25 -1.71 6.42
CA LEU A 54 6.24 -2.00 7.85
C LEU A 54 6.48 -0.72 8.67
N GLY A 55 6.09 -0.76 9.95
CA GLY A 55 6.44 0.27 10.94
C GLY A 55 7.41 -0.28 11.98
N LYS A 56 8.38 0.52 12.40
CA LYS A 56 9.21 0.19 13.59
C LYS A 56 8.46 0.54 14.87
N GLY A 57 8.77 -0.17 15.96
CA GLY A 57 8.17 0.09 17.27
C GLY A 57 6.78 -0.50 17.43
N ASP A 58 5.88 0.22 18.12
CA ASP A 58 4.57 -0.26 18.58
C ASP A 58 3.40 0.05 17.63
N SER A 59 3.66 0.69 16.50
CA SER A 59 2.60 1.12 15.57
C SER A 59 3.09 1.12 14.13
N PHE A 60 2.20 0.82 13.20
CA PHE A 60 2.47 0.99 11.78
C PHE A 60 2.63 2.47 11.45
N SER A 61 1.59 3.28 11.69
CA SER A 61 1.66 4.74 11.58
C SER A 61 0.41 5.42 12.18
N ALA A 62 0.62 6.51 12.91
CA ALA A 62 -0.47 7.37 13.41
C ALA A 62 -1.09 8.29 12.34
N GLY A 63 -0.67 8.18 11.08
CA GLY A 63 -1.14 9.03 9.99
C GLY A 63 -0.32 10.30 9.82
N ILE A 64 -0.91 11.33 9.21
CA ILE A 64 -0.19 12.57 8.90
C ILE A 64 0.35 13.24 10.18
N ASP A 65 1.58 13.75 10.11
CA ASP A 65 2.18 14.55 11.18
C ASP A 65 1.46 15.90 11.22
N LEU A 66 0.54 16.06 12.19
CA LEU A 66 -0.27 17.28 12.33
C LEU A 66 0.57 18.52 12.58
N THR A 67 1.77 18.37 13.17
CA THR A 67 2.69 19.50 13.39
C THR A 67 3.24 19.99 12.05
N ALA A 68 3.65 19.07 11.18
CA ALA A 68 4.07 19.40 9.83
C ALA A 68 2.92 20.03 9.02
N LEU A 69 1.72 19.42 9.10
CA LEU A 69 0.53 19.95 8.42
C LEU A 69 0.22 21.39 8.82
N MET A 70 0.25 21.69 10.12
CA MET A 70 -0.03 23.05 10.62
C MET A 70 1.00 24.09 10.13
N GLN A 71 2.26 23.70 10.00
CA GLN A 71 3.33 24.57 9.49
C GLN A 71 3.17 24.84 7.99
N ASP A 72 2.89 23.80 7.21
CA ASP A 72 2.83 23.88 5.75
C ASP A 72 1.55 24.59 5.25
N PHE A 73 0.45 24.47 5.97
CA PHE A 73 -0.80 25.17 5.64
C PHE A 73 -0.93 26.55 6.32
N ASN A 74 0.07 27.00 7.09
CA ASN A 74 0.01 28.27 7.84
C ASN A 74 -1.30 28.46 8.64
N LEU A 75 -1.83 27.37 9.22
CA LEU A 75 -3.14 27.37 9.91
C LEU A 75 -3.17 28.32 11.13
N ASN A 76 -2.02 28.85 11.54
CA ASN A 76 -1.89 29.82 12.63
C ASN A 76 -2.08 31.27 12.17
N GLU A 77 -2.11 31.56 10.88
CA GLU A 77 -2.28 32.90 10.33
C GLU A 77 -3.65 33.04 9.63
N ASN A 78 -4.16 34.26 9.55
CA ASN A 78 -5.49 34.59 9.05
C ASN A 78 -5.86 33.82 7.76
N LEU A 79 -6.94 33.04 7.82
CA LEU A 79 -7.50 32.20 6.77
C LEU A 79 -8.11 32.97 5.56
N SER A 80 -7.56 34.11 5.16
CA SER A 80 -7.93 34.74 3.90
C SER A 80 -7.23 34.05 2.74
N SER A 81 -7.85 33.03 2.14
CA SER A 81 -7.22 32.36 1.01
C SER A 81 -7.44 33.15 -0.29
N THR A 82 -6.34 33.56 -0.92
CA THR A 82 -6.36 34.13 -2.28
C THR A 82 -6.59 33.02 -3.32
N ALA A 83 -6.85 33.44 -4.56
CA ALA A 83 -6.94 32.46 -5.67
C ALA A 83 -5.61 31.69 -5.85
N ASN A 84 -4.47 32.32 -5.55
CA ASN A 84 -3.16 31.67 -5.63
C ASN A 84 -2.99 30.61 -4.53
N ASP A 85 -3.40 30.91 -3.29
CA ASP A 85 -3.31 29.95 -2.18
C ASP A 85 -4.17 28.71 -2.47
N ARG A 86 -5.37 28.89 -3.03
CA ARG A 86 -6.21 27.78 -3.44
C ARG A 86 -5.59 26.92 -4.52
N ARG A 87 -4.85 27.51 -5.47
CA ARG A 87 -4.12 26.74 -6.50
C ARG A 87 -2.96 25.96 -5.88
N GLN A 88 -2.24 26.56 -4.93
CA GLN A 88 -1.15 25.86 -4.22
C GLN A 88 -1.70 24.69 -3.39
N THR A 89 -2.80 24.90 -2.67
CA THR A 89 -3.49 23.84 -1.92
C THR A 89 -3.95 22.71 -2.85
N MET A 90 -4.57 23.04 -3.99
CA MET A 90 -5.00 22.04 -4.97
C MET A 90 -3.80 21.22 -5.51
N LYS A 91 -2.68 21.90 -5.78
CA LYS A 91 -1.46 21.21 -6.21
C LYS A 91 -0.92 20.28 -5.12
N LEU A 92 -0.83 20.76 -3.88
CA LEU A 92 -0.33 19.95 -2.75
C LEU A 92 -1.21 18.72 -2.52
N ILE A 93 -2.55 18.86 -2.51
CA ILE A 93 -3.46 17.72 -2.41
C ILE A 93 -3.21 16.73 -3.56
N GLY A 94 -3.04 17.21 -4.78
CA GLY A 94 -2.72 16.38 -5.93
C GLY A 94 -1.40 15.62 -5.77
N ASP A 95 -0.36 16.29 -5.27
CA ASP A 95 0.94 15.66 -5.00
C ASP A 95 0.82 14.57 -3.90
N LEU A 96 0.06 14.86 -2.82
CA LEU A 96 -0.22 13.88 -1.76
C LEU A 96 -1.00 12.66 -2.26
N GLN A 97 -2.01 12.87 -3.10
CA GLN A 97 -2.78 11.79 -3.75
C GLN A 97 -1.88 10.94 -4.64
N ASN A 98 -1.02 11.63 -5.43
CA ASN A 98 -0.13 10.96 -6.37
C ASN A 98 0.87 10.04 -5.66
N ALA A 99 1.34 10.40 -4.46
CA ALA A 99 2.24 9.56 -3.68
C ALA A 99 1.65 8.15 -3.44
N PHE A 100 0.39 8.06 -3.03
CA PHE A 100 -0.26 6.77 -2.83
C PHE A 100 -0.71 6.10 -4.14
N THR A 101 -1.00 6.89 -5.16
CA THR A 101 -1.27 6.35 -6.51
C THR A 101 -0.03 5.66 -7.09
N ARG A 102 1.17 6.20 -6.85
CA ARG A 102 2.44 5.56 -7.23
C ARG A 102 2.65 4.21 -6.52
N ILE A 103 2.22 4.08 -5.24
CA ILE A 103 2.23 2.79 -4.54
C ILE A 103 1.29 1.79 -5.23
N ALA A 104 0.05 2.20 -5.52
CA ALA A 104 -0.93 1.34 -6.20
C ALA A 104 -0.44 0.90 -7.58
N ASN A 105 0.18 1.82 -8.33
CA ASN A 105 0.68 1.58 -9.69
C ASN A 105 2.06 0.92 -9.73
N ALA A 106 2.67 0.57 -8.58
CA ALA A 106 3.94 -0.14 -8.58
C ALA A 106 3.80 -1.46 -9.37
N PRO A 107 4.71 -1.75 -10.32
CA PRO A 107 4.58 -2.95 -11.16
C PRO A 107 4.82 -4.27 -10.39
N ILE A 108 5.40 -4.20 -9.19
CA ILE A 108 5.61 -5.35 -8.31
C ILE A 108 4.61 -5.34 -7.16
N PRO A 109 4.20 -6.51 -6.62
CA PRO A 109 3.27 -6.61 -5.52
C PRO A 109 3.75 -5.88 -4.26
N THR A 110 2.80 -5.22 -3.59
CA THR A 110 3.01 -4.49 -2.34
C THR A 110 2.15 -5.08 -1.22
N ILE A 111 2.76 -5.38 -0.08
CA ILE A 111 2.07 -5.95 1.09
C ILE A 111 2.28 -5.02 2.28
N ALA A 112 1.20 -4.54 2.87
CA ALA A 112 1.25 -3.76 4.10
C ALA A 112 1.07 -4.65 5.34
N LEU A 113 1.94 -4.49 6.34
CA LEU A 113 1.88 -5.21 7.62
C LEU A 113 1.52 -4.22 8.73
N ALA A 114 0.22 -4.09 9.02
CA ALA A 114 -0.30 -3.11 9.96
C ALA A 114 -0.39 -3.68 11.38
N HIS A 115 0.20 -2.96 12.36
CA HIS A 115 0.05 -3.26 13.78
C HIS A 115 -0.07 -1.97 14.59
N GLY A 116 -0.59 -2.06 15.81
CA GLY A 116 -0.84 -0.88 16.62
C GLY A 116 -1.70 0.14 15.87
N PHE A 117 -1.29 1.40 15.80
CA PHE A 117 -2.04 2.41 15.05
C PHE A 117 -1.76 2.37 13.55
N CYS A 118 -2.84 2.41 12.76
CA CYS A 118 -2.85 2.64 11.32
C CYS A 118 -4.03 3.58 11.01
N ILE A 119 -3.82 4.90 11.10
CA ILE A 119 -4.90 5.91 11.20
C ILE A 119 -4.80 6.94 10.07
N GLY A 120 -5.95 7.39 9.55
CA GLY A 120 -6.05 8.48 8.58
C GLY A 120 -5.21 8.23 7.32
N GLY A 121 -4.23 9.08 7.05
CA GLY A 121 -3.31 8.93 5.92
C GLY A 121 -2.62 7.56 5.84
N ALA A 122 -2.33 6.91 6.99
CA ALA A 122 -1.77 5.56 7.00
C ALA A 122 -2.80 4.51 6.52
N THR A 123 -4.07 4.62 6.93
CA THR A 123 -5.15 3.77 6.43
C THR A 123 -5.34 3.98 4.92
N SER A 124 -5.24 5.23 4.47
CA SER A 124 -5.29 5.58 3.04
C SER A 124 -4.12 4.97 2.26
N MET A 125 -2.90 5.02 2.81
CA MET A 125 -1.70 4.45 2.20
C MET A 125 -1.81 2.93 2.03
N ILE A 126 -2.21 2.19 3.07
CA ILE A 126 -2.34 0.73 2.95
C ILE A 126 -3.50 0.31 2.05
N SER A 127 -4.52 1.16 1.83
CA SER A 127 -5.57 0.90 0.84
C SER A 127 -5.05 0.93 -0.60
N ALA A 128 -3.86 1.48 -0.82
CA ALA A 128 -3.16 1.49 -2.10
C ALA A 128 -2.23 0.28 -2.29
N CYS A 129 -2.01 -0.53 -1.24
CA CYS A 129 -1.26 -1.77 -1.35
C CYS A 129 -2.14 -2.90 -1.88
N ASP A 130 -1.53 -3.90 -2.53
CA ASP A 130 -2.24 -5.05 -3.09
C ASP A 130 -2.80 -5.95 -1.98
N ILE A 131 -1.99 -6.22 -0.95
CA ILE A 131 -2.33 -7.11 0.16
C ILE A 131 -2.14 -6.37 1.47
N ARG A 132 -3.02 -6.59 2.42
CA ARG A 132 -3.01 -6.01 3.77
C ARG A 132 -3.12 -7.11 4.80
N LEU A 133 -2.11 -7.24 5.67
CA LEU A 133 -2.12 -8.12 6.82
C LEU A 133 -2.06 -7.25 8.08
N SER A 134 -2.65 -7.70 9.18
CA SER A 134 -2.58 -6.94 10.43
C SER A 134 -2.51 -7.81 11.67
N THR A 135 -2.20 -7.17 12.81
CA THR A 135 -2.46 -7.80 14.11
C THR A 135 -3.95 -7.66 14.45
N ARG A 136 -4.44 -8.59 15.30
CA ARG A 136 -5.83 -8.62 15.77
C ARG A 136 -6.24 -7.31 16.46
N ASP A 137 -5.33 -6.73 17.22
CA ASP A 137 -5.50 -5.52 18.02
C ASP A 137 -5.09 -4.24 17.30
N ALA A 138 -4.68 -4.32 16.02
CA ALA A 138 -4.39 -3.13 15.23
C ALA A 138 -5.62 -2.19 15.19
N VAL A 139 -5.37 -0.88 15.23
CA VAL A 139 -6.41 0.14 15.29
C VAL A 139 -6.39 0.95 14.01
N PHE A 140 -7.48 0.89 13.27
CA PHE A 140 -7.70 1.63 12.03
C PHE A 140 -8.71 2.76 12.22
N SER A 141 -8.62 3.79 11.38
CA SER A 141 -9.65 4.85 11.32
C SER A 141 -9.57 5.63 10.02
N ILE A 142 -10.73 6.02 9.48
CA ILE A 142 -10.90 7.12 8.53
C ILE A 142 -11.30 8.34 9.37
N GLY A 143 -10.31 8.95 10.02
CA GLY A 143 -10.53 9.90 11.11
C GLY A 143 -10.70 11.36 10.69
N GLU A 144 -10.56 11.66 9.41
CA GLU A 144 -10.51 13.01 8.83
C GLU A 144 -11.78 13.81 9.14
N THR A 145 -12.95 13.17 9.12
CA THR A 145 -14.25 13.81 9.46
C THR A 145 -14.25 14.40 10.88
N LYS A 146 -13.53 13.79 11.84
CA LYS A 146 -13.39 14.34 13.20
C LYS A 146 -12.46 15.55 13.28
N LEU A 147 -11.62 15.74 12.26
CA LEU A 147 -10.75 16.90 12.13
C LEU A 147 -11.40 18.01 11.29
N GLY A 148 -12.64 17.81 10.84
CA GLY A 148 -13.37 18.82 10.02
C GLY A 148 -12.93 18.87 8.57
N LEU A 149 -12.33 17.78 8.05
CA LEU A 149 -11.94 17.67 6.64
C LEU A 149 -12.48 16.41 5.99
N VAL A 150 -12.57 16.42 4.69
CA VAL A 150 -12.90 15.22 3.89
C VAL A 150 -11.62 14.45 3.65
N ALA A 151 -11.63 13.13 3.81
CA ALA A 151 -10.50 12.28 3.47
C ALA A 151 -10.21 12.37 1.96
N ASP A 152 -9.10 12.99 1.59
CA ASP A 152 -8.81 13.45 0.23
C ASP A 152 -7.63 12.76 -0.46
N VAL A 153 -6.97 11.81 0.23
CA VAL A 153 -5.78 11.12 -0.32
C VAL A 153 -6.06 9.69 -0.82
N GLY A 154 -7.32 9.41 -1.18
CA GLY A 154 -7.70 8.25 -1.97
C GLY A 154 -8.39 7.11 -1.22
N ILE A 155 -8.57 7.17 0.11
CA ILE A 155 -9.29 6.11 0.85
C ILE A 155 -10.76 6.00 0.41
N LEU A 156 -11.42 7.14 0.14
CA LEU A 156 -12.83 7.17 -0.29
C LEU A 156 -13.01 6.64 -1.72
N GLN A 157 -11.95 6.54 -2.51
CA GLN A 157 -11.96 6.01 -3.86
C GLN A 157 -11.56 4.53 -3.91
N ARG A 158 -10.58 4.12 -3.05
CA ARG A 158 -10.05 2.75 -3.05
C ARG A 158 -10.84 1.80 -2.15
N MET A 159 -11.17 2.24 -0.93
CA MET A 159 -11.86 1.36 0.03
C MET A 159 -13.23 0.84 -0.46
N PRO A 160 -14.07 1.61 -1.20
CA PRO A 160 -15.32 1.08 -1.77
C PRO A 160 -15.15 -0.04 -2.81
N LYS A 161 -13.94 -0.23 -3.35
CA LYS A 161 -13.60 -1.38 -4.21
C LYS A 161 -13.20 -2.62 -3.40
N ILE A 162 -12.87 -2.45 -2.11
CA ILE A 162 -12.37 -3.49 -1.20
C ILE A 162 -13.49 -3.99 -0.28
N VAL A 163 -14.28 -3.09 0.30
CA VAL A 163 -15.31 -3.39 1.29
C VAL A 163 -16.69 -2.90 0.84
N SER A 164 -17.75 -3.29 1.57
CA SER A 164 -19.11 -2.87 1.22
C SER A 164 -19.28 -1.34 1.29
N LYS A 165 -20.13 -0.78 0.44
CA LYS A 165 -20.45 0.66 0.46
C LYS A 165 -21.03 1.13 1.81
N GLY A 166 -21.74 0.25 2.52
CA GLY A 166 -22.30 0.54 3.85
C GLY A 166 -21.20 0.71 4.89
N ASP A 167 -20.25 -0.24 4.95
CA ASP A 167 -19.14 -0.19 5.88
C ASP A 167 -18.25 1.05 5.67
N VAL A 168 -17.91 1.36 4.40
CA VAL A 168 -17.12 2.58 4.10
C VAL A 168 -17.83 3.84 4.59
N ARG A 169 -19.13 3.97 4.31
CA ARG A 169 -19.92 5.15 4.72
C ARG A 169 -20.00 5.29 6.21
N GLU A 170 -20.27 4.19 6.93
CA GLU A 170 -20.30 4.21 8.38
C GLU A 170 -18.97 4.65 8.97
N LEU A 171 -17.86 4.04 8.52
CA LEU A 171 -16.51 4.35 9.01
C LEU A 171 -16.11 5.80 8.67
N ALA A 172 -16.34 6.25 7.44
CA ALA A 172 -15.98 7.59 7.00
C ALA A 172 -16.84 8.68 7.62
N PHE A 173 -18.17 8.46 7.78
CA PHE A 173 -19.07 9.46 8.35
C PHE A 173 -18.87 9.62 9.85
N THR A 174 -18.59 8.52 10.55
CA THR A 174 -18.42 8.55 12.02
C THR A 174 -16.98 8.84 12.44
N GLY A 175 -16.00 8.59 11.57
CA GLY A 175 -14.58 8.63 11.92
C GLY A 175 -14.24 7.71 13.10
N LYS A 176 -15.06 6.66 13.35
CA LYS A 176 -14.82 5.72 14.46
C LYS A 176 -13.58 4.89 14.21
N LYS A 177 -12.92 4.51 15.31
CA LYS A 177 -11.86 3.50 15.27
C LYS A 177 -12.47 2.11 15.12
N PHE A 178 -11.77 1.22 14.44
CA PHE A 178 -12.09 -0.19 14.33
C PHE A 178 -10.82 -1.03 14.45
N ASP A 179 -10.96 -2.24 14.95
CA ASP A 179 -9.84 -3.14 15.21
C ASP A 179 -9.54 -4.08 14.02
N GLY A 180 -8.45 -4.84 14.13
CA GLY A 180 -8.06 -5.82 13.12
C GLY A 180 -9.12 -6.88 12.86
N GLN A 181 -9.87 -7.30 13.91
CA GLN A 181 -10.94 -8.30 13.75
C GLN A 181 -12.08 -7.76 12.88
N TYR A 182 -12.49 -6.51 13.12
CA TYR A 182 -13.50 -5.88 12.28
C TYR A 182 -12.98 -5.63 10.87
N ALA A 183 -11.70 -5.22 10.74
CA ALA A 183 -11.05 -5.01 9.45
C ALA A 183 -11.02 -6.29 8.59
N GLU A 184 -10.72 -7.45 9.19
CA GLU A 184 -10.79 -8.75 8.51
C GLU A 184 -12.23 -9.14 8.17
N LYS A 185 -13.17 -8.95 9.11
CA LYS A 185 -14.60 -9.23 8.88
C LYS A 185 -15.17 -8.51 7.67
N ILE A 186 -14.83 -7.22 7.50
CA ILE A 186 -15.26 -6.42 6.34
C ILE A 186 -14.35 -6.59 5.11
N ARG A 187 -13.32 -7.44 5.17
CA ARG A 187 -12.35 -7.68 4.10
C ARG A 187 -11.42 -6.50 3.78
N PHE A 188 -11.29 -5.53 4.68
CA PHE A 188 -10.30 -4.47 4.52
C PHE A 188 -8.87 -5.00 4.67
N VAL A 189 -8.65 -5.96 5.58
CA VAL A 189 -7.41 -6.74 5.63
C VAL A 189 -7.67 -8.19 5.23
N ASN A 190 -6.66 -8.84 4.66
CA ASN A 190 -6.76 -10.19 4.13
C ASN A 190 -6.73 -11.24 5.26
N THR A 191 -5.86 -11.02 6.26
CA THR A 191 -5.67 -11.96 7.38
C THR A 191 -5.13 -11.21 8.60
N ILE A 192 -5.53 -11.65 9.81
CA ILE A 192 -5.03 -11.13 11.07
C ILE A 192 -4.18 -12.15 11.83
N TYR A 193 -3.27 -11.65 12.65
CA TYR A 193 -2.32 -12.42 13.46
C TYR A 193 -2.37 -11.96 14.92
N ASP A 194 -2.01 -12.83 15.85
CA ASP A 194 -2.16 -12.56 17.28
C ASP A 194 -1.12 -11.57 17.83
N ASN A 195 0.02 -11.42 17.15
CA ASN A 195 1.08 -10.49 17.55
C ASN A 195 1.94 -10.05 16.37
N VAL A 196 2.82 -9.08 16.60
CA VAL A 196 3.68 -8.47 15.58
C VAL A 196 4.68 -9.46 14.99
N ASP A 197 5.24 -10.36 15.82
CA ASP A 197 6.22 -11.35 15.34
C ASP A 197 5.56 -12.35 14.37
N ALA A 198 4.36 -12.82 14.71
CA ALA A 198 3.58 -13.70 13.85
C ALA A 198 3.18 -13.00 12.54
N LEU A 199 2.77 -11.72 12.62
CA LEU A 199 2.46 -10.88 11.46
C LEU A 199 3.68 -10.72 10.55
N HIS A 200 4.85 -10.36 11.09
CA HIS A 200 6.08 -10.16 10.31
C HIS A 200 6.53 -11.45 9.65
N LYS A 201 6.50 -12.56 10.39
CA LYS A 201 6.85 -13.88 9.85
C LYS A 201 5.91 -14.29 8.70
N ALA A 202 4.61 -14.11 8.87
CA ALA A 202 3.62 -14.45 7.84
C ALA A 202 3.78 -13.55 6.60
N GLY A 203 3.98 -12.25 6.79
CA GLY A 203 4.25 -11.31 5.70
C GLY A 203 5.51 -11.67 4.93
N GLN A 204 6.59 -12.06 5.64
CA GLN A 204 7.82 -12.55 5.01
C GLN A 204 7.57 -13.80 4.17
N VAL A 205 6.89 -14.82 4.73
CA VAL A 205 6.59 -16.07 4.03
C VAL A 205 5.78 -15.80 2.76
N LEU A 206 4.72 -14.97 2.86
CA LEU A 206 3.90 -14.60 1.71
C LEU A 206 4.71 -13.85 0.63
N ALA A 207 5.54 -12.90 1.04
CA ALA A 207 6.36 -12.14 0.11
C ALA A 207 7.44 -13.02 -0.58
N GLU A 208 8.07 -13.94 0.16
CA GLU A 208 9.02 -14.92 -0.39
C GLU A 208 8.32 -15.90 -1.35
N GLU A 209 7.09 -16.34 -1.04
CA GLU A 209 6.28 -17.17 -1.94
C GLU A 209 5.94 -16.43 -3.24
N ILE A 210 5.56 -15.15 -3.17
CA ILE A 210 5.34 -14.32 -4.36
C ILE A 210 6.64 -14.16 -5.15
N ALA A 211 7.74 -13.85 -4.47
CA ALA A 211 9.05 -13.62 -5.08
C ALA A 211 9.66 -14.88 -5.71
N SER A 212 9.26 -16.08 -5.27
CA SER A 212 9.69 -17.35 -5.89
C SER A 212 9.08 -17.58 -7.27
N ASN A 213 8.02 -16.86 -7.64
CA ASN A 213 7.43 -16.94 -8.97
C ASN A 213 8.20 -16.07 -9.99
N SER A 214 7.93 -16.30 -11.29
CA SER A 214 8.45 -15.45 -12.35
C SER A 214 8.05 -13.98 -12.12
N LYS A 215 9.05 -13.10 -12.01
CA LYS A 215 8.84 -11.65 -11.83
C LYS A 215 7.93 -11.09 -12.91
N HIS A 216 8.22 -11.42 -14.17
CA HIS A 216 7.48 -10.94 -15.33
C HIS A 216 6.00 -11.36 -15.30
N ILE A 217 5.75 -12.63 -14.94
CA ILE A 217 4.37 -13.16 -14.90
C ILE A 217 3.58 -12.57 -13.73
N VAL A 218 4.20 -12.37 -12.56
CA VAL A 218 3.55 -11.71 -11.42
C VAL A 218 3.23 -10.25 -11.76
N GLN A 219 4.14 -9.52 -12.39
CA GLN A 219 3.91 -8.15 -12.87
C GLN A 219 2.77 -8.10 -13.89
N GLY A 220 2.78 -8.99 -14.89
CA GLY A 220 1.70 -9.08 -15.87
C GLY A 220 0.35 -9.44 -15.25
N THR A 221 0.34 -10.33 -14.25
CA THR A 221 -0.88 -10.66 -13.51
C THR A 221 -1.43 -9.44 -12.78
N LYS A 222 -0.58 -8.68 -12.09
CA LYS A 222 -0.97 -7.42 -11.45
C LYS A 222 -1.51 -6.42 -12.47
N GLU A 223 -0.81 -6.19 -13.56
CA GLU A 223 -1.23 -5.28 -14.62
C GLU A 223 -2.62 -5.62 -15.17
N ILE A 224 -2.89 -6.92 -15.38
CA ILE A 224 -4.17 -7.39 -15.88
C ILE A 224 -5.29 -7.18 -14.85
N LEU A 225 -5.02 -7.46 -13.58
CA LEU A 225 -5.98 -7.24 -12.49
C LEU A 225 -6.32 -5.75 -12.35
N ASP A 226 -5.29 -4.89 -12.29
CA ASP A 226 -5.47 -3.45 -12.10
C ASP A 226 -6.23 -2.80 -13.27
N LYS A 227 -5.85 -3.11 -14.51
CA LYS A 227 -6.56 -2.60 -15.70
C LYS A 227 -7.98 -3.17 -15.82
N GLY A 228 -8.17 -4.43 -15.38
CA GLY A 228 -9.47 -5.09 -15.42
C GLY A 228 -10.54 -4.45 -14.53
N GLU A 229 -10.14 -3.72 -13.47
CA GLU A 229 -11.09 -3.07 -12.55
C GLU A 229 -12.03 -2.07 -13.22
N ASP A 230 -11.56 -1.37 -14.25
CA ASP A 230 -12.30 -0.31 -14.94
C ASP A 230 -12.82 -0.74 -16.33
N LEU A 231 -12.65 -2.02 -16.71
CA LEU A 231 -13.07 -2.60 -17.96
C LEU A 231 -14.31 -3.50 -17.81
N THR A 232 -15.08 -3.69 -18.90
CA THR A 232 -16.04 -4.78 -18.94
C THR A 232 -15.30 -6.14 -18.99
N THR A 233 -15.96 -7.22 -18.57
CA THR A 233 -15.36 -8.57 -18.63
C THR A 233 -14.85 -8.91 -20.03
N GLU A 234 -15.58 -8.55 -21.08
CA GLU A 234 -15.18 -8.78 -22.46
C GLU A 234 -13.88 -8.04 -22.82
N GLN A 235 -13.82 -6.75 -22.48
CA GLN A 235 -12.61 -5.91 -22.70
C GLN A 235 -11.41 -6.43 -21.90
N ALA A 236 -11.62 -6.85 -20.65
CA ALA A 236 -10.57 -7.43 -19.81
C ALA A 236 -10.04 -8.74 -20.40
N LEU A 237 -10.93 -9.62 -20.91
CA LEU A 237 -10.53 -10.86 -21.59
C LEU A 237 -9.76 -10.59 -22.89
N ASP A 238 -10.13 -9.56 -23.65
CA ASP A 238 -9.38 -9.15 -24.84
C ASP A 238 -7.98 -8.64 -24.46
N PHE A 239 -7.87 -7.88 -23.36
CA PHE A 239 -6.58 -7.42 -22.86
C PHE A 239 -5.67 -8.60 -22.45
N VAL A 240 -6.19 -9.59 -21.68
CA VAL A 240 -5.45 -10.82 -21.33
C VAL A 240 -5.00 -11.56 -22.58
N ARG A 241 -5.86 -11.66 -23.61
CA ARG A 241 -5.52 -12.33 -24.88
C ARG A 241 -4.33 -11.65 -25.57
N LEU A 242 -4.34 -10.32 -25.64
CA LEU A 242 -3.24 -9.55 -26.23
C LEU A 242 -1.96 -9.72 -25.43
N TRP A 243 -2.04 -9.63 -24.10
CA TRP A 243 -0.91 -9.80 -23.21
C TRP A 243 -0.27 -11.19 -23.37
N ASN A 244 -1.07 -12.26 -23.28
CA ASN A 244 -0.59 -13.63 -23.46
C ASN A 244 -0.05 -13.90 -24.85
N THR A 245 -0.63 -13.31 -25.89
CA THR A 245 -0.10 -13.44 -27.26
C THR A 245 1.33 -12.91 -27.37
N SER A 246 1.66 -11.89 -26.58
CA SER A 246 2.99 -11.28 -26.58
C SER A 246 4.01 -12.01 -25.70
N TYR A 247 3.56 -12.60 -24.59
CA TYR A 247 4.47 -13.04 -23.50
C TYR A 247 4.34 -14.51 -23.10
N LEU A 248 3.32 -15.26 -23.61
CA LEU A 248 3.08 -16.66 -23.19
C LEU A 248 4.27 -17.56 -23.53
N ILE A 249 4.86 -17.40 -24.71
CA ILE A 249 5.99 -18.25 -25.13
C ILE A 249 7.28 -17.60 -24.59
N SER A 250 7.70 -18.06 -23.42
CA SER A 250 8.84 -17.52 -22.67
C SER A 250 9.72 -18.62 -22.09
N ASP A 251 10.93 -18.26 -21.68
CA ASP A 251 11.81 -19.17 -20.95
C ASP A 251 11.20 -19.55 -19.58
N ASP A 252 10.46 -18.65 -18.95
CA ASP A 252 9.76 -18.92 -17.69
C ASP A 252 8.67 -19.98 -17.85
N LEU A 253 7.87 -19.92 -18.92
CA LEU A 253 6.89 -20.99 -19.19
C LEU A 253 7.58 -22.33 -19.40
N LYS A 254 8.68 -22.34 -20.15
CA LYS A 254 9.47 -23.56 -20.39
C LYS A 254 10.04 -24.14 -19.10
N GLU A 255 10.64 -23.28 -18.26
CA GLU A 255 11.17 -23.68 -16.95
C GLU A 255 10.04 -24.23 -16.06
N GLY A 256 8.92 -23.53 -15.95
CA GLY A 256 7.77 -23.96 -15.15
C GLY A 256 7.24 -25.34 -15.57
N VAL A 257 7.14 -25.59 -16.89
CA VAL A 257 6.70 -26.90 -17.42
C VAL A 257 7.72 -27.99 -17.11
N ILE A 258 9.01 -27.74 -17.32
CA ILE A 258 10.08 -28.71 -17.03
C ILE A 258 10.12 -29.04 -15.54
N ALA A 259 10.14 -28.03 -14.67
CA ALA A 259 10.14 -28.19 -13.22
C ALA A 259 8.96 -29.02 -12.73
N PHE A 260 7.74 -28.76 -13.27
CA PHE A 260 6.54 -29.54 -12.98
C PHE A 260 6.68 -31.01 -13.37
N MET A 261 7.23 -31.31 -14.58
CA MET A 261 7.45 -32.68 -15.06
C MET A 261 8.53 -33.41 -14.21
N GLU A 262 9.55 -32.67 -13.76
CA GLU A 262 10.64 -33.18 -12.92
C GLU A 262 10.30 -33.22 -11.43
N LYS A 263 9.14 -32.70 -11.01
CA LYS A 263 8.69 -32.62 -9.62
C LYS A 263 9.67 -31.87 -8.72
N ARG A 264 10.22 -30.77 -9.19
CA ARG A 264 11.05 -29.83 -8.46
C ARG A 264 10.46 -28.43 -8.50
N ASP A 265 10.95 -27.55 -7.63
CA ASP A 265 10.61 -26.13 -7.70
C ASP A 265 11.24 -25.50 -8.97
N PRO A 266 10.53 -24.57 -9.64
CA PRO A 266 11.07 -23.84 -10.77
C PRO A 266 12.16 -22.84 -10.32
N ASP A 267 13.13 -22.59 -11.19
CA ASP A 267 14.19 -21.59 -10.99
C ASP A 267 14.00 -20.47 -12.02
N PHE A 268 13.15 -19.52 -11.68
CA PHE A 268 12.87 -18.33 -12.52
C PHE A 268 13.98 -17.28 -12.34
N LYS A 269 14.60 -16.91 -13.44
CA LYS A 269 15.70 -15.92 -13.48
C LYS A 269 15.20 -14.47 -13.49
#